data_4c074ae8dc0618c786390dd0c7b9a3e1
#
_entry.id   4c074ae8dc0618c786390dd0c7b9a3e1
#
_cell.length_a   1.000
_cell.length_b   1.000
_cell.length_c   1.000
_cell.angle_alpha   90.00
_cell.angle_beta   90.00
_cell.angle_gamma   90.00
#
_symmetry.space_group_name_H-M   'P 1'
#
loop_
_entity.id
_entity.type
_entity.pdbx_description
1 polymer ?
#
loop_
_entity_poly.entity_id
_entity_poly.type
_entity_poly.pdbx_seq_one_letter_code
_entity_poly.pdbx_strand_id
1 'polypeptide(L)'
;ANEIGQLFASLKRMQESLTRTVSQVRRGVDEINVGSREISAGNTDLSSRTEQQAASLEETAASMEQLASTVKQNADNARQANQLAASASDVAERGGSAVSEVVHTMEAISGSSRKISEIVSVIDGIAFQTNILALNAAVEAARAGEQGKGFAVVAGEVRSLAQRSAQAAKEIKGLIEDSVSKVGTGSQQVERAGNTMQEIVASVQRVTDIMGEISAASEEQSSGIDQVNRAVAQMDEV
;
A
#
# COMPACT_ATOMS: atom_id res chain seq x y z
N ALA A 1 -16.23 -100.82 -60.12
CA ALA A 1 -16.76 -99.84 -59.19
C ALA A 1 -18.01 -99.24 -59.84
N ASN A 2 -19.14 -99.43 -59.18
CA ASN A 2 -20.46 -99.06 -59.70
C ASN A 2 -20.59 -97.54 -59.70
N GLU A 3 -20.90 -96.96 -60.88
CA GLU A 3 -21.02 -95.49 -61.13
C GLU A 3 -22.00 -94.81 -60.15
N ILE A 4 -23.05 -95.56 -59.75
CA ILE A 4 -23.99 -95.12 -58.67
C ILE A 4 -23.31 -94.96 -57.36
N GLY A 5 -22.35 -95.82 -56.95
CA GLY A 5 -21.60 -95.66 -55.70
C GLY A 5 -20.64 -94.45 -55.67
N GLN A 6 -20.09 -94.09 -56.83
CA GLN A 6 -19.27 -92.89 -56.97
C GLN A 6 -20.11 -91.58 -56.92
N LEU A 7 -21.28 -91.61 -57.51
CA LEU A 7 -22.26 -90.52 -57.45
C LEU A 7 -22.72 -90.29 -55.98
N PHE A 8 -23.02 -91.33 -55.28
CA PHE A 8 -23.39 -91.26 -53.84
C PHE A 8 -22.32 -90.74 -52.97
N ALA A 9 -21.05 -91.19 -53.18
CA ALA A 9 -19.89 -90.69 -52.44
C ALA A 9 -19.61 -89.20 -52.79
N SER A 10 -19.87 -88.75 -54.02
CA SER A 10 -19.73 -87.31 -54.41
C SER A 10 -20.84 -86.45 -53.78
N LEU A 11 -22.09 -86.88 -53.76
CA LEU A 11 -23.23 -86.23 -53.08
C LEU A 11 -22.97 -86.09 -51.59
N LYS A 12 -22.46 -87.16 -50.96
CA LYS A 12 -22.14 -87.18 -49.51
C LYS A 12 -20.98 -86.13 -49.21
N ARG A 13 -19.94 -86.07 -49.96
CA ARG A 13 -18.89 -85.06 -49.84
C ARG A 13 -19.41 -83.64 -50.02
N MET A 14 -20.33 -83.45 -51.00
CA MET A 14 -20.96 -82.13 -51.16
C MET A 14 -21.81 -81.73 -50.00
N GLN A 15 -22.63 -82.65 -49.48
CA GLN A 15 -23.41 -82.46 -48.22
C GLN A 15 -22.52 -82.11 -47.04
N GLU A 16 -21.42 -82.83 -46.80
CA GLU A 16 -20.48 -82.58 -45.69
C GLU A 16 -19.79 -81.20 -45.86
N SER A 17 -19.43 -80.83 -47.10
CA SER A 17 -18.86 -79.53 -47.44
C SER A 17 -19.83 -78.38 -47.17
N LEU A 18 -21.08 -78.50 -47.63
CA LEU A 18 -22.17 -77.56 -47.40
C LEU A 18 -22.46 -77.39 -45.90
N THR A 19 -22.57 -78.50 -45.17
CA THR A 19 -22.78 -78.48 -43.72
C THR A 19 -21.67 -77.72 -42.99
N ARG A 20 -20.41 -77.94 -43.41
CA ARG A 20 -19.23 -77.26 -42.84
C ARG A 20 -19.29 -75.75 -43.13
N THR A 21 -19.58 -75.38 -44.39
CA THR A 21 -19.68 -73.99 -44.82
C THR A 21 -20.79 -73.26 -44.07
N VAL A 22 -21.99 -73.86 -43.97
CA VAL A 22 -23.12 -73.30 -43.22
C VAL A 22 -22.80 -73.13 -41.75
N SER A 23 -22.07 -74.12 -41.16
CA SER A 23 -21.64 -74.02 -39.74
C SER A 23 -20.61 -72.93 -39.50
N GLN A 24 -19.70 -72.68 -40.47
CA GLN A 24 -18.75 -71.60 -40.45
C GLN A 24 -19.43 -70.22 -40.58
N VAL A 25 -20.37 -70.09 -41.54
CA VAL A 25 -21.15 -68.86 -41.73
C VAL A 25 -21.97 -68.56 -40.46
N ARG A 26 -22.62 -69.56 -39.90
CA ARG A 26 -23.40 -69.38 -38.68
C ARG A 26 -22.54 -68.87 -37.48
N ARG A 27 -21.35 -69.47 -37.27
CA ARG A 27 -20.38 -68.98 -36.26
C ARG A 27 -19.97 -67.57 -36.54
N GLY A 28 -19.61 -67.19 -37.78
CA GLY A 28 -19.27 -65.83 -38.14
C GLY A 28 -20.40 -64.84 -37.89
N VAL A 29 -21.65 -65.22 -38.16
CA VAL A 29 -22.84 -64.37 -37.85
C VAL A 29 -23.01 -64.19 -36.33
N ASP A 30 -22.81 -65.25 -35.54
CA ASP A 30 -22.90 -65.17 -34.07
C ASP A 30 -21.81 -64.25 -33.51
N GLU A 31 -20.55 -64.31 -34.00
CA GLU A 31 -19.45 -63.46 -33.66
C GLU A 31 -19.74 -61.99 -34.04
N ILE A 32 -20.27 -61.74 -35.23
CA ILE A 32 -20.68 -60.38 -35.67
C ILE A 32 -21.79 -59.82 -34.79
N ASN A 33 -22.79 -60.66 -34.38
CA ASN A 33 -23.84 -60.23 -33.47
C ASN A 33 -23.33 -59.86 -32.06
N VAL A 34 -22.36 -60.60 -31.51
CA VAL A 34 -21.68 -60.24 -30.25
C VAL A 34 -20.94 -58.94 -30.41
N GLY A 35 -20.08 -58.79 -31.38
CA GLY A 35 -19.31 -57.59 -31.66
C GLY A 35 -20.23 -56.35 -31.89
N SER A 36 -21.35 -56.53 -32.62
CA SER A 36 -22.32 -55.44 -32.82
C SER A 36 -22.99 -54.96 -31.51
N ARG A 37 -23.28 -55.90 -30.58
CA ARG A 37 -23.79 -55.52 -29.22
C ARG A 37 -22.75 -54.77 -28.39
N GLU A 38 -21.50 -55.21 -28.45
CA GLU A 38 -20.39 -54.52 -27.74
C GLU A 38 -20.16 -53.11 -28.29
N ILE A 39 -20.19 -52.94 -29.64
CA ILE A 39 -20.10 -51.61 -30.30
C ILE A 39 -21.30 -50.74 -29.89
N SER A 40 -22.53 -51.28 -29.84
CA SER A 40 -23.72 -50.54 -29.44
C SER A 40 -23.63 -50.10 -27.97
N ALA A 41 -23.16 -50.97 -27.05
CA ALA A 41 -22.93 -50.63 -25.64
C ALA A 41 -21.84 -49.57 -25.49
N GLY A 42 -20.72 -49.73 -26.24
CA GLY A 42 -19.63 -48.77 -26.27
C GLY A 42 -20.06 -47.40 -26.81
N ASN A 43 -20.91 -47.36 -27.82
CA ASN A 43 -21.48 -46.12 -28.36
C ASN A 43 -22.41 -45.41 -27.36
N THR A 44 -23.19 -46.16 -26.58
CA THR A 44 -24.02 -45.57 -25.54
C THR A 44 -23.20 -44.97 -24.39
N ASP A 45 -22.12 -45.65 -23.96
CA ASP A 45 -21.17 -45.12 -22.98
C ASP A 45 -20.45 -43.87 -23.51
N LEU A 46 -19.98 -43.92 -24.77
CA LEU A 46 -19.36 -42.80 -25.39
C LEU A 46 -20.28 -41.59 -25.50
N SER A 47 -21.54 -41.78 -25.88
CA SER A 47 -22.55 -40.70 -25.96
C SER A 47 -22.76 -40.07 -24.56
N SER A 48 -22.92 -40.88 -23.51
CA SER A 48 -23.07 -40.38 -22.13
C SER A 48 -21.85 -39.59 -21.65
N ARG A 49 -20.65 -40.07 -21.97
CA ARG A 49 -19.39 -39.35 -21.65
C ARG A 49 -19.25 -38.07 -22.42
N THR A 50 -19.65 -38.03 -23.70
CA THR A 50 -19.63 -36.82 -24.53
C THR A 50 -20.59 -35.77 -23.96
N GLU A 51 -21.80 -36.14 -23.61
CA GLU A 51 -22.79 -35.25 -22.96
C GLU A 51 -22.25 -34.69 -21.63
N GLN A 52 -21.62 -35.52 -20.80
CA GLN A 52 -21.01 -35.08 -19.56
C GLN A 52 -19.81 -34.14 -19.79
N GLN A 53 -19.03 -34.43 -20.82
CA GLN A 53 -17.91 -33.56 -21.21
C GLN A 53 -18.40 -32.21 -21.73
N ALA A 54 -19.45 -32.16 -22.53
CA ALA A 54 -20.07 -30.93 -23.02
C ALA A 54 -20.56 -30.06 -21.85
N ALA A 55 -21.29 -30.66 -20.88
CA ALA A 55 -21.72 -29.95 -19.70
C ALA A 55 -20.55 -29.38 -18.86
N SER A 56 -19.44 -30.14 -18.75
CA SER A 56 -18.23 -29.67 -18.05
C SER A 56 -17.51 -28.56 -18.81
N LEU A 57 -17.55 -28.56 -20.12
CA LEU A 57 -17.00 -27.48 -20.97
C LEU A 57 -17.84 -26.21 -20.83
N GLU A 58 -19.17 -26.30 -20.79
CA GLU A 58 -20.05 -25.13 -20.54
C GLU A 58 -19.77 -24.52 -19.15
N GLU A 59 -19.64 -25.34 -18.10
CA GLU A 59 -19.29 -24.86 -16.75
C GLU A 59 -17.90 -24.20 -16.72
N THR A 60 -16.94 -24.78 -17.46
CA THR A 60 -15.59 -24.23 -17.59
C THR A 60 -15.63 -22.89 -18.32
N ALA A 61 -16.38 -22.77 -19.43
CA ALA A 61 -16.54 -21.53 -20.17
C ALA A 61 -17.16 -20.42 -19.31
N ALA A 62 -18.23 -20.72 -18.57
CA ALA A 62 -18.86 -19.77 -17.63
C ALA A 62 -17.88 -19.31 -16.52
N SER A 63 -17.08 -20.25 -16.00
CA SER A 63 -16.06 -19.94 -14.99
C SER A 63 -14.96 -19.04 -15.57
N MET A 64 -14.55 -19.26 -16.79
CA MET A 64 -13.55 -18.45 -17.49
C MET A 64 -14.05 -17.03 -17.78
N GLU A 65 -15.33 -16.87 -18.15
CA GLU A 65 -15.93 -15.53 -18.29
C GLU A 65 -15.94 -14.76 -16.97
N GLN A 66 -16.29 -15.43 -15.88
CA GLN A 66 -16.23 -14.82 -14.53
C GLN A 66 -14.81 -14.43 -14.15
N LEU A 67 -13.82 -15.30 -14.41
CA LEU A 67 -12.41 -15.02 -14.17
C LEU A 67 -11.94 -13.83 -15.02
N ALA A 68 -12.30 -13.76 -16.32
CA ALA A 68 -11.97 -12.63 -17.19
C ALA A 68 -12.49 -11.30 -16.62
N SER A 69 -13.74 -11.30 -16.16
CA SER A 69 -14.36 -10.15 -15.52
C SER A 69 -13.60 -9.73 -14.23
N THR A 70 -13.25 -10.69 -13.39
CA THR A 70 -12.51 -10.46 -12.13
C THR A 70 -11.11 -9.93 -12.41
N VAL A 71 -10.39 -10.48 -13.37
CA VAL A 71 -9.04 -10.03 -13.76
C VAL A 71 -9.08 -8.60 -14.31
N LYS A 72 -10.07 -8.29 -15.14
CA LYS A 72 -10.29 -6.93 -15.64
C LYS A 72 -10.55 -5.95 -14.48
N GLN A 73 -11.41 -6.34 -13.55
CA GLN A 73 -11.70 -5.53 -12.35
C GLN A 73 -10.44 -5.31 -11.49
N ASN A 74 -9.59 -6.33 -11.34
CA ASN A 74 -8.32 -6.22 -10.63
C ASN A 74 -7.37 -5.21 -11.31
N ALA A 75 -7.25 -5.25 -12.64
CA ALA A 75 -6.46 -4.27 -13.37
C ALA A 75 -6.99 -2.84 -13.20
N ASP A 76 -8.30 -2.65 -13.26
CA ASP A 76 -8.93 -1.34 -13.04
C ASP A 76 -8.74 -0.85 -11.60
N ASN A 77 -8.90 -1.72 -10.61
CA ASN A 77 -8.64 -1.43 -9.20
C ASN A 77 -7.18 -1.05 -8.96
N ALA A 78 -6.23 -1.75 -9.59
CA ALA A 78 -4.81 -1.44 -9.49
C ALA A 78 -4.49 -0.04 -10.07
N ARG A 79 -5.10 0.31 -11.21
CA ARG A 79 -4.97 1.66 -11.80
C ARG A 79 -5.54 2.75 -10.88
N GLN A 80 -6.71 2.52 -10.28
CA GLN A 80 -7.31 3.47 -9.34
C GLN A 80 -6.47 3.62 -8.06
N ALA A 81 -5.97 2.51 -7.51
CA ALA A 81 -5.09 2.51 -6.35
C ALA A 81 -3.79 3.27 -6.65
N ASN A 82 -3.24 3.14 -7.85
CA ASN A 82 -2.06 3.88 -8.29
C ASN A 82 -2.31 5.40 -8.35
N GLN A 83 -3.46 5.84 -8.86
CA GLN A 83 -3.84 7.25 -8.86
C GLN A 83 -4.01 7.80 -7.45
N LEU A 84 -4.62 7.01 -6.55
CA LEU A 84 -4.79 7.39 -5.14
C LEU A 84 -3.44 7.47 -4.42
N ALA A 85 -2.54 6.54 -4.69
CA ALA A 85 -1.16 6.55 -4.16
C ALA A 85 -0.40 7.79 -4.63
N ALA A 86 -0.46 8.14 -5.92
CA ALA A 86 0.16 9.35 -6.45
C ALA A 86 -0.38 10.61 -5.75
N SER A 87 -1.69 10.71 -5.54
CA SER A 87 -2.31 11.81 -4.80
C SER A 87 -1.87 11.86 -3.34
N ALA A 88 -1.77 10.70 -2.67
CA ALA A 88 -1.29 10.61 -1.29
C ALA A 88 0.18 11.03 -1.17
N SER A 89 1.03 10.69 -2.15
CA SER A 89 2.42 11.13 -2.22
C SER A 89 2.51 12.66 -2.32
N ASP A 90 1.73 13.29 -3.21
CA ASP A 90 1.69 14.76 -3.35
C ASP A 90 1.29 15.44 -2.03
N VAL A 91 0.28 14.92 -1.36
CA VAL A 91 -0.15 15.45 -0.05
C VAL A 91 0.94 15.30 1.00
N ALA A 92 1.64 14.16 1.04
CA ALA A 92 2.73 13.93 1.99
C ALA A 92 3.95 14.81 1.70
N GLU A 93 4.31 15.05 0.44
CA GLU A 93 5.38 15.96 0.05
C GLU A 93 5.06 17.41 0.44
N ARG A 94 3.85 17.86 0.18
CA ARG A 94 3.37 19.18 0.61
C ARG A 94 3.34 19.30 2.14
N GLY A 95 2.93 18.24 2.83
CA GLY A 95 3.02 18.16 4.29
C GLY A 95 4.45 18.30 4.79
N GLY A 96 5.38 17.59 4.17
CA GLY A 96 6.82 17.68 4.45
C GLY A 96 7.38 19.08 4.24
N SER A 97 6.98 19.74 3.15
CA SER A 97 7.39 21.14 2.86
C SER A 97 6.86 22.11 3.93
N ALA A 98 5.59 21.98 4.32
CA ALA A 98 5.00 22.80 5.39
C ALA A 98 5.71 22.60 6.74
N VAL A 99 6.04 21.35 7.07
CA VAL A 99 6.82 21.01 8.27
C VAL A 99 8.20 21.66 8.24
N SER A 100 8.89 21.64 7.11
CA SER A 100 10.20 22.28 6.94
C SER A 100 10.12 23.79 7.16
N GLU A 101 9.07 24.45 6.71
CA GLU A 101 8.83 25.88 6.93
C GLU A 101 8.61 26.21 8.41
N VAL A 102 7.89 25.32 9.14
CA VAL A 102 7.71 25.45 10.60
C VAL A 102 9.04 25.29 11.32
N VAL A 103 9.91 24.34 10.95
CA VAL A 103 11.25 24.21 11.54
C VAL A 103 12.04 25.49 11.36
N HIS A 104 12.07 26.06 10.15
CA HIS A 104 12.75 27.32 9.90
C HIS A 104 12.21 28.49 10.75
N THR A 105 10.89 28.54 10.93
CA THR A 105 10.24 29.53 11.78
C THR A 105 10.62 29.35 13.27
N MET A 106 10.70 28.11 13.75
CA MET A 106 11.15 27.82 15.12
C MET A 106 12.62 28.24 15.36
N GLU A 107 13.49 28.03 14.36
CA GLU A 107 14.87 28.51 14.43
C GLU A 107 14.94 30.05 14.51
N ALA A 108 14.14 30.76 13.71
CA ALA A 108 14.04 32.21 13.75
C ALA A 108 13.54 32.73 15.10
N ILE A 109 12.53 32.07 15.69
CA ILE A 109 12.02 32.40 17.04
C ILE A 109 13.10 32.16 18.09
N SER A 110 13.83 31.04 18.02
CA SER A 110 14.93 30.75 18.94
C SER A 110 16.03 31.82 18.86
N GLY A 111 16.41 32.21 17.65
CA GLY A 111 17.38 33.30 17.41
C GLY A 111 16.93 34.64 17.99
N SER A 112 15.64 34.99 17.79
CA SER A 112 15.07 36.23 18.34
C SER A 112 15.01 36.19 19.87
N SER A 113 14.65 35.08 20.46
CA SER A 113 14.60 34.88 21.90
C SER A 113 15.98 35.04 22.56
N ARG A 114 17.05 34.54 21.91
CA ARG A 114 18.42 34.73 22.40
C ARG A 114 18.80 36.23 22.40
N LYS A 115 18.47 36.98 21.33
CA LYS A 115 18.71 38.43 21.27
C LYS A 115 17.96 39.19 22.37
N ILE A 116 16.70 38.78 22.66
CA ILE A 116 15.93 39.34 23.76
C ILE A 116 16.62 39.06 25.11
N SER A 117 17.14 37.86 25.32
CA SER A 117 17.89 37.51 26.54
C SER A 117 19.14 38.39 26.71
N GLU A 118 19.85 38.69 25.65
CA GLU A 118 21.00 39.62 25.66
C GLU A 118 20.55 41.02 26.07
N ILE A 119 19.48 41.55 25.45
CA ILE A 119 18.94 42.89 25.79
C ILE A 119 18.51 42.93 27.27
N VAL A 120 17.81 41.90 27.76
CA VAL A 120 17.40 41.84 29.19
C VAL A 120 18.60 41.82 30.13
N SER A 121 19.70 41.15 29.72
CA SER A 121 20.94 41.18 30.50
C SER A 121 21.59 42.57 30.52
N VAL A 122 21.48 43.34 29.44
CA VAL A 122 21.93 44.76 29.43
C VAL A 122 21.04 45.61 30.34
N ILE A 123 19.72 45.43 30.34
CA ILE A 123 18.77 46.14 31.21
C ILE A 123 19.08 45.86 32.69
N ASP A 124 19.35 44.62 33.05
CA ASP A 124 19.74 44.22 34.42
C ASP A 124 21.07 44.95 34.81
N GLY A 125 22.03 45.00 33.90
CA GLY A 125 23.28 45.76 34.10
C GLY A 125 23.06 47.27 34.31
N ILE A 126 22.15 47.88 33.53
CA ILE A 126 21.77 49.29 33.68
C ILE A 126 21.08 49.52 35.02
N ALA A 127 20.17 48.64 35.39
CA ALA A 127 19.49 48.71 36.69
C ALA A 127 20.51 48.62 37.87
N PHE A 128 21.49 47.73 37.77
CA PHE A 128 22.55 47.64 38.77
C PHE A 128 23.39 48.96 38.83
N GLN A 129 23.81 49.47 37.68
CA GLN A 129 24.56 50.76 37.62
C GLN A 129 23.74 51.91 38.19
N THR A 130 22.43 51.98 37.85
CA THR A 130 21.51 53.01 38.37
C THR A 130 21.34 52.87 39.88
N ASN A 131 21.27 51.68 40.44
CA ASN A 131 21.20 51.41 41.85
C ASN A 131 22.47 51.93 42.58
N ILE A 132 23.68 51.72 42.03
CA ILE A 132 24.93 52.21 42.57
C ILE A 132 25.01 53.74 42.46
N LEU A 133 24.60 54.34 41.34
CA LEU A 133 24.53 55.78 41.20
C LEU A 133 23.60 56.44 42.20
N ALA A 134 22.42 55.87 42.41
CA ALA A 134 21.44 56.32 43.40
C ALA A 134 21.97 56.19 44.83
N LEU A 135 22.71 55.13 45.14
CA LEU A 135 23.37 54.96 46.43
C LEU A 135 24.44 56.06 46.67
N ASN A 136 25.27 56.31 45.67
CA ASN A 136 26.30 57.36 45.76
C ASN A 136 25.64 58.76 45.94
N ALA A 137 24.56 59.04 45.22
CA ALA A 137 23.79 60.27 45.35
C ALA A 137 23.15 60.42 46.75
N ALA A 138 22.62 59.33 47.33
CA ALA A 138 22.07 59.31 48.67
C ALA A 138 23.15 59.60 49.76
N VAL A 139 24.36 59.03 49.56
CA VAL A 139 25.49 59.29 50.50
C VAL A 139 25.91 60.74 50.40
N GLU A 140 26.03 61.33 49.21
CA GLU A 140 26.45 62.74 49.05
C GLU A 140 25.33 63.70 49.57
N ALA A 141 24.07 63.36 49.37
CA ALA A 141 22.94 64.11 49.97
C ALA A 141 22.98 64.08 51.51
N ALA A 142 23.33 62.96 52.10
CA ALA A 142 23.51 62.86 53.58
C ALA A 142 24.68 63.74 54.05
N ARG A 143 25.73 63.84 53.29
CA ARG A 143 26.92 64.66 53.51
C ARG A 143 26.61 66.17 53.46
N ALA A 144 25.64 66.59 52.70
CA ALA A 144 25.19 67.98 52.57
C ALA A 144 24.24 68.41 53.72
N GLY A 145 23.86 67.53 54.66
CA GLY A 145 23.05 67.81 55.84
C GLY A 145 21.63 68.26 55.43
N GLU A 146 21.14 69.33 56.08
CA GLU A 146 19.75 69.84 55.84
C GLU A 146 19.52 70.25 54.43
N GLN A 147 20.49 70.75 53.72
CA GLN A 147 20.39 71.18 52.29
C GLN A 147 20.27 69.99 51.33
N GLY A 148 20.65 68.79 51.75
CA GLY A 148 20.60 67.59 50.92
C GLY A 148 19.27 66.78 51.09
N LYS A 149 18.37 67.10 52.00
CA LYS A 149 17.17 66.30 52.29
C LYS A 149 16.30 65.99 51.04
N GLY A 150 16.03 66.98 50.20
CA GLY A 150 15.27 66.80 48.97
C GLY A 150 15.95 65.83 47.96
N PHE A 151 17.28 65.94 47.84
CA PHE A 151 18.04 65.01 47.00
C PHE A 151 18.09 63.58 47.56
N ALA A 152 18.13 63.40 48.88
CA ALA A 152 18.07 62.08 49.52
C ALA A 152 16.77 61.32 49.17
N VAL A 153 15.61 62.04 49.16
CA VAL A 153 14.31 61.43 48.81
C VAL A 153 14.32 60.96 47.37
N VAL A 154 14.80 61.82 46.40
CA VAL A 154 14.89 61.45 44.99
C VAL A 154 15.86 60.28 44.77
N ALA A 155 17.00 60.31 45.42
CA ALA A 155 17.95 59.20 45.37
C ALA A 155 17.36 57.87 45.87
N GLY A 156 16.58 57.93 46.96
CA GLY A 156 15.84 56.79 47.50
C GLY A 156 14.82 56.21 46.47
N GLU A 157 14.06 57.11 45.81
CA GLU A 157 13.09 56.68 44.81
C GLU A 157 13.75 56.08 43.56
N VAL A 158 14.84 56.70 43.07
CA VAL A 158 15.64 56.18 41.91
C VAL A 158 16.22 54.80 42.28
N ARG A 159 16.68 54.61 43.52
CA ARG A 159 17.18 53.32 43.98
C ARG A 159 16.09 52.25 44.03
N SER A 160 14.91 52.59 44.55
CA SER A 160 13.75 51.69 44.54
C SER A 160 13.34 51.31 43.12
N LEU A 161 13.29 52.25 42.18
CA LEU A 161 13.00 52.00 40.78
C LEU A 161 14.05 51.10 40.14
N ALA A 162 15.34 51.30 40.42
CA ALA A 162 16.40 50.47 39.89
C ALA A 162 16.27 49.01 40.40
N GLN A 163 15.96 48.80 41.67
CA GLN A 163 15.74 47.48 42.23
C GLN A 163 14.51 46.78 41.61
N ARG A 164 13.41 47.51 41.39
CA ARG A 164 12.21 46.97 40.69
C ARG A 164 12.51 46.63 39.26
N SER A 165 13.34 47.45 38.56
CA SER A 165 13.77 47.18 37.18
C SER A 165 14.65 45.91 37.09
N ALA A 166 15.59 45.73 38.00
CA ALA A 166 16.42 44.52 38.09
C ALA A 166 15.55 43.26 38.31
N GLN A 167 14.56 43.35 39.22
CA GLN A 167 13.64 42.25 39.51
C GLN A 167 12.82 41.90 38.26
N ALA A 168 12.25 42.89 37.59
CA ALA A 168 11.48 42.69 36.32
C ALA A 168 12.37 42.09 35.21
N ALA A 169 13.60 42.54 35.05
CA ALA A 169 14.55 41.96 34.09
C ALA A 169 14.83 40.49 34.41
N LYS A 170 15.01 40.12 35.67
CA LYS A 170 15.19 38.72 36.04
C LYS A 170 13.97 37.85 35.77
N GLU A 171 12.75 38.36 35.98
CA GLU A 171 11.53 37.67 35.64
C GLU A 171 11.38 37.46 34.11
N ILE A 172 11.63 38.51 33.35
CA ILE A 172 11.62 38.41 31.87
C ILE A 172 12.66 37.40 31.37
N LYS A 173 13.88 37.40 31.96
CA LYS A 173 14.92 36.42 31.62
C LYS A 173 14.44 35.00 31.82
N GLY A 174 13.79 34.72 32.97
CA GLY A 174 13.22 33.38 33.21
C GLY A 174 12.14 32.97 32.18
N LEU A 175 11.26 33.90 31.81
CA LEU A 175 10.24 33.63 30.78
C LEU A 175 10.86 33.38 29.39
N ILE A 176 11.94 34.07 29.05
CA ILE A 176 12.65 33.86 27.77
C ILE A 176 13.36 32.50 27.77
N GLU A 177 14.03 32.13 28.88
CA GLU A 177 14.69 30.81 29.00
C GLU A 177 13.67 29.67 28.89
N ASP A 178 12.51 29.78 29.49
CA ASP A 178 11.41 28.81 29.37
C ASP A 178 10.88 28.75 27.92
N SER A 179 10.73 29.92 27.29
CA SER A 179 10.32 30.02 25.87
C SER A 179 11.30 29.34 24.94
N VAL A 180 12.61 29.56 25.10
CA VAL A 180 13.67 28.91 24.31
C VAL A 180 13.62 27.40 24.49
N SER A 181 13.44 26.92 25.72
CA SER A 181 13.31 25.49 26.00
C SER A 181 12.09 24.87 25.31
N LYS A 182 10.93 25.53 25.38
CA LYS A 182 9.69 25.08 24.71
C LYS A 182 9.83 25.07 23.19
N VAL A 183 10.43 26.11 22.62
CA VAL A 183 10.72 26.17 21.16
C VAL A 183 11.66 25.03 20.74
N GLY A 184 12.70 24.74 21.54
CA GLY A 184 13.60 23.64 21.28
C GLY A 184 12.88 22.27 21.27
N THR A 185 12.02 22.04 22.25
CA THR A 185 11.20 20.81 22.30
C THR A 185 10.22 20.74 21.12
N GLY A 186 9.57 21.86 20.80
CA GLY A 186 8.68 21.97 19.64
C GLY A 186 9.39 21.68 18.31
N SER A 187 10.60 22.24 18.13
CA SER A 187 11.42 21.99 16.94
C SER A 187 11.74 20.51 16.75
N GLN A 188 12.13 19.81 17.80
CA GLN A 188 12.37 18.35 17.75
C GLN A 188 11.11 17.54 17.38
N GLN A 189 9.94 17.94 17.89
CA GLN A 189 8.69 17.28 17.54
C GLN A 189 8.33 17.48 16.07
N VAL A 190 8.51 18.69 15.57
CA VAL A 190 8.23 19.04 14.18
C VAL A 190 9.21 18.32 13.24
N GLU A 191 10.49 18.24 13.58
CA GLU A 191 11.48 17.47 12.82
C GLU A 191 11.11 16.00 12.72
N ARG A 192 10.65 15.38 13.83
CA ARG A 192 10.14 14.00 13.79
C ARG A 192 8.92 13.85 12.88
N ALA A 193 8.01 14.82 12.88
CA ALA A 193 6.87 14.84 11.96
C ALA A 193 7.33 14.89 10.51
N GLY A 194 8.38 15.68 10.19
CA GLY A 194 8.99 15.72 8.87
C GLY A 194 9.56 14.37 8.43
N ASN A 195 10.29 13.69 9.30
CA ASN A 195 10.80 12.34 9.04
C ASN A 195 9.65 11.35 8.78
N THR A 196 8.56 11.44 9.54
CA THR A 196 7.37 10.60 9.32
C THR A 196 6.74 10.86 7.95
N MET A 197 6.70 12.11 7.47
CA MET A 197 6.22 12.42 6.12
C MET A 197 7.09 11.78 5.04
N GLN A 198 8.41 11.77 5.20
CA GLN A 198 9.32 11.07 4.29
C GLN A 198 9.10 9.55 4.27
N GLU A 199 8.86 8.94 5.44
CA GLU A 199 8.53 7.52 5.53
C GLU A 199 7.20 7.18 4.84
N ILE A 200 6.22 8.08 4.92
CA ILE A 200 4.94 7.96 4.21
C ILE A 200 5.19 7.98 2.70
N VAL A 201 5.95 8.94 2.17
CA VAL A 201 6.29 9.03 0.74
C VAL A 201 6.96 7.74 0.27
N ALA A 202 7.97 7.25 1.00
CA ALA A 202 8.64 6.00 0.67
C ALA A 202 7.71 4.77 0.70
N SER A 203 6.74 4.76 1.62
CA SER A 203 5.76 3.67 1.72
C SER A 203 4.75 3.71 0.59
N VAL A 204 4.29 4.90 0.23
CA VAL A 204 3.37 5.12 -0.90
C VAL A 204 4.06 4.73 -2.22
N GLN A 205 5.35 5.04 -2.38
CA GLN A 205 6.10 4.62 -3.58
C GLN A 205 6.10 3.09 -3.72
N ARG A 206 6.33 2.34 -2.63
CA ARG A 206 6.23 0.86 -2.65
C ARG A 206 4.84 0.36 -3.02
N VAL A 207 3.78 1.05 -2.58
CA VAL A 207 2.41 0.71 -3.00
C VAL A 207 2.23 0.92 -4.49
N THR A 208 2.75 2.02 -5.05
CA THR A 208 2.74 2.31 -6.49
C THR A 208 3.43 1.19 -7.29
N ASP A 209 4.60 0.74 -6.83
CA ASP A 209 5.36 -0.33 -7.49
C ASP A 209 4.55 -1.64 -7.49
N ILE A 210 3.97 -2.03 -6.34
CA ILE A 210 3.11 -3.22 -6.22
C ILE A 210 1.87 -3.12 -7.13
N MET A 211 1.23 -1.96 -7.21
CA MET A 211 0.07 -1.76 -8.09
C MET A 211 0.46 -1.88 -9.58
N GLY A 212 1.67 -1.46 -9.93
CA GLY A 212 2.25 -1.67 -11.25
C GLY A 212 2.40 -3.17 -11.57
N GLU A 213 2.95 -3.94 -10.64
CA GLU A 213 3.10 -5.40 -10.78
C GLU A 213 1.74 -6.10 -10.90
N ILE A 214 0.74 -5.72 -10.07
CA ILE A 214 -0.61 -6.28 -10.15
C ILE A 214 -1.27 -5.97 -11.50
N SER A 215 -1.10 -4.75 -12.02
CA SER A 215 -1.62 -4.38 -13.34
C SER A 215 -1.01 -5.23 -14.46
N ALA A 216 0.32 -5.39 -14.46
CA ALA A 216 1.03 -6.22 -15.43
C ALA A 216 0.62 -7.70 -15.35
N ALA A 217 0.55 -8.26 -14.12
CA ALA A 217 0.09 -9.64 -13.91
C ALA A 217 -1.36 -9.85 -14.36
N SER A 218 -2.23 -8.86 -14.15
CA SER A 218 -3.63 -8.92 -14.60
C SER A 218 -3.73 -8.88 -16.13
N GLU A 219 -2.89 -8.12 -16.82
CA GLU A 219 -2.82 -8.11 -18.30
C GLU A 219 -2.33 -9.47 -18.83
N GLU A 220 -1.32 -10.08 -18.20
CA GLU A 220 -0.84 -11.42 -18.56
C GLU A 220 -1.92 -12.49 -18.30
N GLN A 221 -2.60 -12.44 -17.16
CA GLN A 221 -3.73 -13.33 -16.86
C GLN A 221 -4.87 -13.19 -17.87
N SER A 222 -5.21 -11.97 -18.29
CA SER A 222 -6.22 -11.72 -19.32
C SER A 222 -5.85 -12.40 -20.64
N SER A 223 -4.58 -12.32 -21.05
CA SER A 223 -4.07 -13.01 -22.24
C SER A 223 -4.14 -14.53 -22.10
N GLY A 224 -3.79 -15.07 -20.93
CA GLY A 224 -3.89 -16.50 -20.62
C GLY A 224 -5.33 -17.02 -20.68
N ILE A 225 -6.28 -16.26 -20.10
CA ILE A 225 -7.72 -16.57 -20.15
C ILE A 225 -8.21 -16.62 -21.60
N ASP A 226 -7.79 -15.68 -22.44
CA ASP A 226 -8.14 -15.65 -23.86
C ASP A 226 -7.63 -16.89 -24.62
N GLN A 227 -6.44 -17.38 -24.28
CA GLN A 227 -5.91 -18.63 -24.85
C GLN A 227 -6.70 -19.85 -24.39
N VAL A 228 -7.08 -19.93 -23.11
CA VAL A 228 -7.91 -21.02 -22.59
C VAL A 228 -9.30 -21.00 -23.23
N ASN A 229 -9.94 -19.83 -23.37
CA ASN A 229 -11.23 -19.70 -24.04
C ASN A 229 -11.19 -20.20 -25.50
N ARG A 230 -10.12 -19.91 -26.24
CA ARG A 230 -9.94 -20.46 -27.60
C ARG A 230 -9.78 -21.98 -27.59
N ALA A 231 -9.06 -22.53 -26.61
CA ALA A 231 -8.89 -23.98 -26.51
C ALA A 231 -10.22 -24.67 -26.15
N VAL A 232 -11.02 -24.10 -25.25
CA VAL A 232 -12.37 -24.60 -24.90
C VAL A 232 -13.29 -24.56 -26.10
N ALA A 233 -13.32 -23.43 -26.84
CA ALA A 233 -14.12 -23.33 -28.06
C ALA A 233 -13.70 -24.36 -29.14
N GLN A 234 -12.41 -24.67 -29.26
CA GLN A 234 -11.90 -25.68 -30.19
C GLN A 234 -12.28 -27.13 -29.77
N MET A 235 -12.44 -27.36 -28.46
CA MET A 235 -12.93 -28.65 -27.94
C MET A 235 -14.44 -28.85 -28.16
N ASP A 236 -15.21 -27.78 -28.32
CA ASP A 236 -16.65 -27.83 -28.59
C ASP A 236 -16.96 -28.12 -30.07
N GLU A 237 -16.00 -27.83 -30.99
CA GLU A 237 -16.14 -28.10 -32.43
C GLU A 237 -15.83 -29.56 -32.82
N VAL A 238 -15.29 -30.40 -31.92
CA VAL A 238 -14.87 -31.78 -32.18
C VAL A 238 -15.86 -32.79 -31.64
#